data_1016ebd28d61f16373996c873552ff9a
#
_entry.id   1016ebd28d61f16373996c873552ff9a
#
_cell.length_a   1.000
_cell.length_b   1.000
_cell.length_c   1.000
_cell.angle_alpha   90.00
_cell.angle_beta   90.00
_cell.angle_gamma   90.00
#
_symmetry.space_group_name_H-M   'P 1'
#
loop_
_entity.id
_entity.type
_entity.pdbx_description
1 polymer ?
#
loop_
_entity_poly.entity_id
_entity_poly.type
_entity_poly.pdbx_seq_one_letter_code
_entity_poly.pdbx_strand_id
1 'polypeptide(L)'
;MSNSFSKEERVAFEDILEGFNDALVLSRNVSIYNTDSSMMERTNNVIYRPQPYIAQSYDGMDQTGNFTAYTQLSVPATLGFQKSVPFILDALELRDALQENRLGEAAKQKLASDINIAIMNVAAAQGSLVVTTNTAAGDYDDIALCDSIMNEQGVQAFDRYLALSSRDYNGLAGNIAGGAGGASVSRSFSGNKSNNAFERSFVGMVAGFETYKLDYANRLTGAAGANTTMSTLAAANNFYVPSATQTAVTGETQNVDNRFQTITVTASAGLLVGTPFEIAGVEAVHHITKQGTGFAKTFRVVQVVNATSVVITPPIISAQGGTDAELQYQNCIVTANGAAGITRLNLDTAPINCFWQKDALEILPGRYAVPSDAGVAVMRASTDQGIELVMQKQYDVNTMKTKYRLDTLFGVVNKQPEMSGILLFNQTP
;
A
#
# COMPACT_ATOMS: atom_id res chain seq x y z
N MET A 1 -43.76 -17.18 6.51
CA MET A 1 -42.61 -17.56 7.36
C MET A 1 -41.47 -16.62 6.99
N SER A 2 -40.95 -15.88 7.95
CA SER A 2 -39.81 -15.02 7.69
C SER A 2 -38.58 -15.89 7.35
N ASN A 3 -37.83 -15.55 6.31
CA ASN A 3 -36.52 -16.10 6.05
C ASN A 3 -35.64 -15.84 7.28
N SER A 4 -35.44 -16.86 8.10
CA SER A 4 -34.59 -16.78 9.30
C SER A 4 -33.51 -17.84 9.23
N PHE A 5 -32.34 -17.54 9.78
CA PHE A 5 -31.26 -18.49 9.87
C PHE A 5 -31.53 -19.55 10.95
N SER A 6 -31.20 -20.80 10.66
CA SER A 6 -31.22 -21.90 11.62
C SER A 6 -30.09 -21.73 12.67
N LYS A 7 -30.13 -22.50 13.75
CA LYS A 7 -29.01 -22.51 14.72
C LYS A 7 -27.73 -23.04 14.11
N GLU A 8 -27.83 -24.03 13.25
CA GLU A 8 -26.68 -24.65 12.54
C GLU A 8 -26.01 -23.66 11.59
N GLU A 9 -26.79 -22.89 10.84
CA GLU A 9 -26.28 -21.83 9.97
C GLU A 9 -25.60 -20.71 10.75
N ARG A 10 -26.04 -20.41 11.97
CA ARG A 10 -25.39 -19.41 12.83
C ARG A 10 -24.03 -19.88 13.33
N VAL A 11 -23.95 -21.15 13.77
CA VAL A 11 -22.68 -21.75 14.18
C VAL A 11 -21.70 -21.79 13.01
N ALA A 12 -22.16 -22.21 11.82
CA ALA A 12 -21.36 -22.22 10.61
C ALA A 12 -20.85 -20.80 10.26
N PHE A 13 -21.66 -19.77 10.46
CA PHE A 13 -21.23 -18.38 10.22
C PHE A 13 -20.20 -17.91 11.25
N GLU A 14 -20.29 -18.32 12.51
CA GLU A 14 -19.28 -18.01 13.53
C GLU A 14 -17.96 -18.70 13.21
N ASP A 15 -17.96 -19.96 12.78
CA ASP A 15 -16.77 -20.68 12.33
C ASP A 15 -16.13 -20.01 11.09
N ILE A 16 -16.95 -19.57 10.14
CA ILE A 16 -16.51 -18.82 8.97
C ILE A 16 -15.86 -17.50 9.39
N LEU A 17 -16.44 -16.79 10.36
CA LEU A 17 -15.89 -15.52 10.86
C LEU A 17 -14.54 -15.72 11.55
N GLU A 18 -14.41 -16.71 12.41
CA GLU A 18 -13.15 -17.02 13.10
C GLU A 18 -12.04 -17.33 12.10
N GLY A 19 -12.29 -18.24 11.16
CA GLY A 19 -11.31 -18.54 10.14
C GLY A 19 -11.07 -17.42 9.13
N PHE A 20 -12.02 -16.49 8.92
CA PHE A 20 -11.79 -15.27 8.15
C PHE A 20 -10.83 -14.34 8.88
N ASN A 21 -11.00 -14.15 10.18
CA ASN A 21 -10.09 -13.37 11.00
C ASN A 21 -8.66 -13.94 10.97
N ASP A 22 -8.50 -15.26 11.01
CA ASP A 22 -7.18 -15.91 10.94
C ASP A 22 -6.52 -15.78 9.56
N ALA A 23 -7.29 -15.75 8.49
CA ALA A 23 -6.78 -15.59 7.13
C ALA A 23 -6.35 -14.14 6.81
N LEU A 24 -6.74 -13.15 7.61
CA LEU A 24 -6.38 -11.74 7.46
C LEU A 24 -4.99 -11.46 8.04
N VAL A 25 -3.94 -11.86 7.34
CA VAL A 25 -2.55 -11.69 7.82
C VAL A 25 -2.04 -10.28 7.60
N LEU A 26 -2.13 -9.75 6.38
CA LEU A 26 -1.56 -8.44 6.04
C LEU A 26 -2.33 -7.27 6.64
N SER A 27 -3.63 -7.40 6.82
CA SER A 27 -4.46 -6.36 7.42
C SER A 27 -4.11 -6.05 8.89
N ARG A 28 -3.47 -6.99 9.60
CA ARG A 28 -2.96 -6.76 10.96
C ARG A 28 -1.71 -5.87 10.99
N ASN A 29 -1.02 -5.80 9.87
CA ASN A 29 0.26 -5.09 9.70
C ASN A 29 0.10 -3.70 9.09
N VAL A 30 -1.11 -3.20 9.03
CA VAL A 30 -1.47 -1.85 8.60
C VAL A 30 -2.25 -1.14 9.70
N SER A 31 -2.29 0.18 9.66
CA SER A 31 -3.11 0.94 10.61
C SER A 31 -4.59 0.79 10.28
N ILE A 32 -5.45 0.81 11.31
CA ILE A 32 -6.89 0.67 11.16
C ILE A 32 -7.54 1.97 11.60
N TYR A 33 -8.43 2.48 10.78
CA TYR A 33 -9.25 3.62 11.14
C TYR A 33 -10.72 3.23 11.21
N ASN A 34 -11.22 3.05 12.43
CA ASN A 34 -12.64 2.81 12.66
C ASN A 34 -13.40 4.13 12.49
N THR A 35 -14.17 4.20 11.40
CA THR A 35 -15.04 5.33 11.13
C THR A 35 -16.43 5.12 11.76
N ASP A 36 -17.03 6.21 12.21
CA ASP A 36 -18.45 6.21 12.47
C ASP A 36 -19.19 6.13 11.11
N SER A 37 -20.07 5.12 10.96
CA SER A 37 -20.83 4.91 9.73
C SER A 37 -21.64 6.14 9.30
N SER A 38 -22.12 6.91 10.27
CA SER A 38 -22.89 8.14 10.01
C SER A 38 -22.05 9.25 9.37
N MET A 39 -20.76 9.32 9.66
CA MET A 39 -19.85 10.27 9.01
C MET A 39 -19.58 9.91 7.56
N MET A 40 -19.38 8.60 7.28
CA MET A 40 -19.11 8.13 5.92
C MET A 40 -20.28 8.37 4.97
N GLU A 41 -21.51 8.14 5.43
CA GLU A 41 -22.73 8.42 4.65
C GLU A 41 -22.87 9.90 4.27
N ARG A 42 -22.51 10.81 5.18
CA ARG A 42 -22.57 12.25 4.96
C ARG A 42 -21.48 12.77 4.03
N THR A 43 -20.32 12.12 4.01
CA THR A 43 -19.15 12.56 3.22
C THR A 43 -19.03 11.83 1.88
N ASN A 44 -20.09 11.21 1.40
CA ASN A 44 -20.12 10.48 0.14
C ASN A 44 -19.02 9.39 0.04
N ASN A 45 -18.81 8.67 1.13
CA ASN A 45 -17.79 7.62 1.29
C ASN A 45 -16.31 8.09 1.18
N VAL A 46 -16.07 9.39 1.29
CA VAL A 46 -14.71 9.97 1.30
C VAL A 46 -14.44 10.62 2.64
N ILE A 47 -13.39 10.22 3.30
CA ILE A 47 -12.89 10.86 4.52
C ILE A 47 -11.49 11.39 4.27
N TYR A 48 -11.23 12.62 4.69
CA TYR A 48 -9.89 13.21 4.60
C TYR A 48 -9.10 12.87 5.86
N ARG A 49 -8.03 12.08 5.66
CA ARG A 49 -7.12 11.69 6.75
C ARG A 49 -5.97 12.68 6.86
N PRO A 50 -5.72 13.27 8.05
CA PRO A 50 -4.63 14.21 8.23
C PRO A 50 -3.28 13.50 8.08
N GLN A 51 -2.34 14.18 7.42
CA GLN A 51 -0.94 13.80 7.43
C GLN A 51 -0.26 14.38 8.69
N PRO A 52 0.79 13.73 9.24
CA PRO A 52 1.50 14.26 10.39
C PRO A 52 2.20 15.56 10.05
N TYR A 53 2.22 16.49 11.02
CA TYR A 53 3.00 17.73 10.91
C TYR A 53 4.49 17.44 11.01
N ILE A 54 5.28 18.12 10.19
CA ILE A 54 6.73 18.16 10.30
C ILE A 54 7.12 19.51 10.86
N ALA A 55 7.60 19.54 12.11
CA ALA A 55 8.00 20.77 12.76
C ALA A 55 9.40 21.20 12.33
N GLN A 56 9.64 22.51 12.28
CA GLN A 56 10.96 23.10 12.11
C GLN A 56 11.49 23.59 13.46
N SER A 57 12.79 23.50 13.64
CA SER A 57 13.48 24.03 14.82
C SER A 57 14.43 25.15 14.41
N TYR A 58 14.50 26.19 15.24
CA TYR A 58 15.35 27.34 15.02
C TYR A 58 16.27 27.56 16.24
N ASP A 59 17.50 27.95 16.00
CA ASP A 59 18.47 28.23 17.04
C ASP A 59 18.27 29.65 17.61
N GLY A 60 18.59 29.79 18.88
CA GLY A 60 18.57 31.08 19.57
C GLY A 60 17.33 31.35 20.44
N MET A 61 17.42 32.32 21.32
CA MET A 61 16.34 32.71 22.24
C MET A 61 15.33 33.69 21.61
N ASP A 62 15.76 34.46 20.62
CA ASP A 62 14.89 35.38 19.89
C ASP A 62 14.32 34.71 18.65
N GLN A 63 13.03 34.45 18.68
CA GLN A 63 12.30 33.78 17.61
C GLN A 63 11.29 34.70 16.91
N THR A 64 11.43 36.01 17.07
CA THR A 64 10.45 37.02 16.60
C THR A 64 10.15 36.92 15.10
N GLY A 65 11.11 36.49 14.28
CA GLY A 65 10.94 36.30 12.82
C GLY A 65 10.57 34.89 12.38
N ASN A 66 10.49 33.91 13.29
CA ASN A 66 10.37 32.47 12.97
C ASN A 66 8.97 31.90 13.24
N PHE A 67 8.00 32.73 13.63
CA PHE A 67 6.61 32.28 13.80
C PHE A 67 5.93 32.17 12.45
N THR A 68 5.84 30.93 11.93
CA THR A 68 5.20 30.60 10.65
C THR A 68 3.94 29.76 10.88
N ALA A 69 2.99 29.85 9.96
CA ALA A 69 1.78 29.04 10.03
C ALA A 69 2.05 27.62 9.51
N TYR A 70 1.69 26.60 10.28
CA TYR A 70 1.75 25.23 9.81
C TYR A 70 0.56 24.88 8.91
N THR A 71 0.84 24.32 7.74
CA THR A 71 -0.19 23.82 6.82
C THR A 71 -0.51 22.37 7.13
N GLN A 72 -1.78 22.08 7.42
CA GLN A 72 -2.24 20.68 7.60
C GLN A 72 -2.59 20.10 6.24
N LEU A 73 -1.86 19.10 5.80
CA LEU A 73 -2.20 18.32 4.62
C LEU A 73 -3.13 17.17 4.97
N SER A 74 -3.96 16.79 4.02
CA SER A 74 -4.92 15.69 4.16
C SER A 74 -4.92 14.79 2.94
N VAL A 75 -5.25 13.51 3.16
CA VAL A 75 -5.32 12.48 2.14
C VAL A 75 -6.74 11.96 2.06
N PRO A 76 -7.37 11.94 0.87
CA PRO A 76 -8.69 11.36 0.71
C PRO A 76 -8.61 9.82 0.86
N ALA A 77 -9.41 9.30 1.77
CA ALA A 77 -9.58 7.87 2.01
C ALA A 77 -11.00 7.47 1.62
N THR A 78 -11.15 6.52 0.72
CA THR A 78 -12.44 6.10 0.17
C THR A 78 -12.74 4.65 0.48
N LEU A 79 -14.04 4.33 0.70
CA LEU A 79 -14.54 2.96 0.73
C LEU A 79 -14.73 2.47 -0.73
N GLY A 80 -13.63 2.10 -1.38
CA GLY A 80 -13.64 1.75 -2.81
C GLY A 80 -13.75 0.27 -3.12
N PHE A 81 -13.53 -0.61 -2.13
CA PHE A 81 -13.49 -2.05 -2.35
C PHE A 81 -14.75 -2.73 -1.82
N GLN A 82 -15.62 -3.12 -2.74
CA GLN A 82 -16.80 -3.94 -2.49
C GLN A 82 -16.54 -5.35 -3.02
N LYS A 83 -16.48 -6.33 -2.15
CA LYS A 83 -16.24 -7.73 -2.52
C LYS A 83 -17.40 -8.58 -2.07
N SER A 84 -17.87 -9.44 -2.97
CA SER A 84 -18.94 -10.37 -2.67
C SER A 84 -18.70 -11.73 -3.31
N VAL A 85 -19.06 -12.79 -2.60
CA VAL A 85 -19.03 -14.15 -3.09
C VAL A 85 -20.45 -14.73 -3.03
N PRO A 86 -21.18 -14.74 -4.15
CA PRO A 86 -22.48 -15.38 -4.23
C PRO A 86 -22.34 -16.89 -4.51
N PHE A 87 -23.19 -17.71 -3.89
CA PHE A 87 -23.33 -19.13 -4.22
C PHE A 87 -24.79 -19.57 -4.08
N ILE A 88 -25.14 -20.66 -4.77
CA ILE A 88 -26.50 -21.17 -4.85
C ILE A 88 -26.45 -22.64 -4.48
N LEU A 89 -27.40 -23.07 -3.64
CA LEU A 89 -27.62 -24.47 -3.28
C LEU A 89 -29.00 -24.94 -3.75
N ASP A 90 -29.05 -26.07 -4.40
CA ASP A 90 -30.30 -26.72 -4.76
C ASP A 90 -30.96 -27.39 -3.54
N ALA A 91 -32.26 -27.65 -3.62
CA ALA A 91 -33.00 -28.28 -2.52
C ALA A 91 -32.47 -29.69 -2.15
N LEU A 92 -31.80 -30.36 -3.07
CA LEU A 92 -31.14 -31.66 -2.81
C LEU A 92 -29.78 -31.46 -2.10
N GLU A 93 -29.02 -30.46 -2.49
CA GLU A 93 -27.71 -30.14 -1.90
C GLU A 93 -27.85 -29.52 -0.51
N LEU A 94 -28.91 -28.79 -0.25
CA LEU A 94 -29.21 -28.20 1.06
C LEU A 94 -29.47 -29.25 2.15
N ARG A 95 -29.72 -30.52 1.78
CA ARG A 95 -29.81 -31.63 2.74
C ARG A 95 -28.47 -32.06 3.30
N ASP A 96 -27.38 -31.64 2.67
CA ASP A 96 -26.03 -31.96 3.10
C ASP A 96 -25.36 -30.72 3.73
N ALA A 97 -25.40 -30.65 5.06
CA ALA A 97 -24.77 -29.57 5.82
C ALA A 97 -23.25 -29.43 5.55
N LEU A 98 -22.61 -30.51 5.10
CA LEU A 98 -21.20 -30.51 4.75
C LEU A 98 -20.92 -29.68 3.48
N GLN A 99 -21.84 -29.66 2.52
CA GLN A 99 -21.72 -28.85 1.30
C GLN A 99 -21.80 -27.36 1.61
N GLU A 100 -22.73 -26.97 2.49
CA GLU A 100 -22.91 -25.58 2.91
C GLU A 100 -21.63 -25.03 3.60
N ASN A 101 -21.05 -25.81 4.52
CA ASN A 101 -19.81 -25.44 5.18
C ASN A 101 -18.63 -25.30 4.22
N ARG A 102 -18.47 -26.22 3.27
CA ARG A 102 -17.39 -26.16 2.28
C ARG A 102 -17.46 -24.93 1.37
N LEU A 103 -18.66 -24.55 0.94
CA LEU A 103 -18.88 -23.36 0.13
C LEU A 103 -18.64 -22.08 0.95
N GLY A 104 -19.07 -22.05 2.21
CA GLY A 104 -18.80 -20.96 3.13
C GLY A 104 -17.30 -20.76 3.39
N GLU A 105 -16.55 -21.85 3.58
CA GLU A 105 -15.11 -21.81 3.75
C GLU A 105 -14.36 -21.32 2.49
N ALA A 106 -14.77 -21.78 1.32
CA ALA A 106 -14.21 -21.30 0.05
C ALA A 106 -14.48 -19.79 -0.15
N ALA A 107 -15.67 -19.31 0.20
CA ALA A 107 -16.04 -17.91 0.13
C ALA A 107 -15.20 -17.06 1.11
N LYS A 108 -15.02 -17.52 2.33
CA LYS A 108 -14.17 -16.92 3.36
C LYS A 108 -12.73 -16.74 2.87
N GLN A 109 -12.13 -17.82 2.39
CA GLN A 109 -10.76 -17.81 1.88
C GLN A 109 -10.58 -16.83 0.72
N LYS A 110 -11.57 -16.78 -0.19
CA LYS A 110 -11.55 -15.85 -1.31
C LYS A 110 -11.63 -14.39 -0.87
N LEU A 111 -12.53 -14.05 0.05
CA LEU A 111 -12.66 -12.68 0.54
C LEU A 111 -11.42 -12.21 1.31
N ALA A 112 -10.82 -13.07 2.13
CA ALA A 112 -9.58 -12.75 2.84
C ALA A 112 -8.41 -12.53 1.88
N SER A 113 -8.28 -13.37 0.86
CA SER A 113 -7.29 -13.19 -0.20
C SER A 113 -7.49 -11.87 -0.95
N ASP A 114 -8.73 -11.49 -1.26
CA ASP A 114 -9.04 -10.23 -1.95
C ASP A 114 -8.65 -9.00 -1.11
N ILE A 115 -8.78 -9.04 0.22
CA ILE A 115 -8.33 -7.98 1.11
C ILE A 115 -6.81 -7.87 1.11
N ASN A 116 -6.11 -9.00 1.26
CA ASN A 116 -4.65 -9.03 1.22
C ASN A 116 -4.10 -8.53 -0.13
N ILE A 117 -4.72 -8.93 -1.24
CA ILE A 117 -4.37 -8.45 -2.59
C ILE A 117 -4.62 -6.95 -2.72
N ALA A 118 -5.72 -6.42 -2.19
CA ALA A 118 -6.01 -4.99 -2.25
C ALA A 118 -4.95 -4.16 -1.51
N ILE A 119 -4.53 -4.60 -0.31
CA ILE A 119 -3.46 -3.95 0.46
C ILE A 119 -2.15 -3.95 -0.34
N MET A 120 -1.77 -5.10 -0.89
CA MET A 120 -0.56 -5.23 -1.70
C MET A 120 -0.59 -4.38 -2.97
N ASN A 121 -1.74 -4.31 -3.64
CA ASN A 121 -1.88 -3.49 -4.84
C ASN A 121 -1.70 -1.99 -4.54
N VAL A 122 -2.25 -1.51 -3.43
CA VAL A 122 -2.08 -0.12 -3.01
C VAL A 122 -0.63 0.16 -2.63
N ALA A 123 0.00 -0.72 -1.86
CA ALA A 123 1.42 -0.60 -1.50
C ALA A 123 2.32 -0.62 -2.75
N ALA A 124 2.08 -1.55 -3.67
CA ALA A 124 2.84 -1.69 -4.91
C ALA A 124 2.66 -0.50 -5.87
N ALA A 125 1.48 0.09 -5.93
CA ALA A 125 1.19 1.20 -6.84
C ALA A 125 1.68 2.56 -6.33
N GLN A 126 1.63 2.80 -5.02
CA GLN A 126 1.83 4.11 -4.42
C GLN A 126 3.10 4.23 -3.57
N GLY A 127 3.76 3.12 -3.23
CA GLY A 127 5.02 3.18 -2.49
C GLY A 127 6.11 3.89 -3.30
N SER A 128 6.74 4.91 -2.74
CA SER A 128 7.67 5.78 -3.45
C SER A 128 9.13 5.39 -3.31
N LEU A 129 9.48 4.69 -2.24
CA LEU A 129 10.85 4.21 -2.03
C LEU A 129 11.12 3.02 -2.97
N VAL A 130 12.23 3.05 -3.66
CA VAL A 130 12.58 1.98 -4.61
C VAL A 130 13.98 1.47 -4.32
N VAL A 131 14.07 0.18 -4.11
CA VAL A 131 15.35 -0.53 -4.00
C VAL A 131 15.45 -1.52 -5.15
N THR A 132 16.54 -1.50 -5.86
CA THR A 132 16.82 -2.43 -6.93
C THR A 132 18.14 -3.14 -6.69
N THR A 133 18.16 -4.45 -6.95
CA THR A 133 19.36 -5.26 -6.89
C THR A 133 19.59 -5.96 -8.23
N ASN A 134 20.84 -6.16 -8.61
CA ASN A 134 21.22 -6.83 -9.87
C ASN A 134 21.27 -8.37 -9.71
N THR A 135 21.08 -8.87 -8.49
CA THR A 135 21.12 -10.28 -8.16
C THR A 135 19.71 -10.80 -7.84
N ALA A 136 19.56 -12.12 -7.88
CA ALA A 136 18.37 -12.79 -7.34
C ALA A 136 18.32 -12.64 -5.82
N ALA A 137 17.13 -12.69 -5.25
CA ALA A 137 16.94 -12.67 -3.81
C ALA A 137 17.75 -13.79 -3.13
N GLY A 138 18.66 -13.43 -2.28
CA GLY A 138 19.53 -14.40 -1.63
C GLY A 138 20.32 -13.85 -0.44
N ASP A 139 20.51 -12.55 -0.34
CA ASP A 139 21.38 -11.95 0.64
C ASP A 139 20.65 -11.10 1.69
N TYR A 140 21.22 -11.06 2.89
CA TYR A 140 20.79 -10.17 3.97
C TYR A 140 20.90 -8.69 3.52
N ASP A 141 21.94 -8.39 2.75
CA ASP A 141 22.29 -7.03 2.36
C ASP A 141 21.20 -6.40 1.48
N ASP A 142 20.47 -7.21 0.71
CA ASP A 142 19.33 -6.74 -0.11
C ASP A 142 18.21 -6.14 0.76
N ILE A 143 17.91 -6.77 1.90
CA ILE A 143 16.89 -6.26 2.83
C ILE A 143 17.45 -5.11 3.67
N ALA A 144 18.73 -5.17 4.02
CA ALA A 144 19.40 -4.10 4.76
C ALA A 144 19.42 -2.78 3.99
N LEU A 145 19.45 -2.82 2.65
CA LEU A 145 19.28 -1.62 1.81
C LEU A 145 17.90 -0.97 2.00
N CYS A 146 16.84 -1.77 2.12
CA CYS A 146 15.50 -1.24 2.41
C CYS A 146 15.45 -0.53 3.77
N ASP A 147 16.11 -1.10 4.79
CA ASP A 147 16.22 -0.48 6.11
C ASP A 147 17.00 0.84 6.04
N SER A 148 18.13 0.84 5.34
CA SER A 148 18.98 2.02 5.18
C SER A 148 18.22 3.18 4.53
N ILE A 149 17.51 2.94 3.42
CA ILE A 149 16.72 3.96 2.72
C ILE A 149 15.61 4.51 3.64
N MET A 150 14.91 3.65 4.38
CA MET A 150 13.88 4.12 5.32
C MET A 150 14.49 4.98 6.44
N ASN A 151 15.64 4.61 6.98
CA ASN A 151 16.33 5.38 8.01
C ASN A 151 16.82 6.73 7.47
N GLU A 152 17.38 6.77 6.26
CA GLU A 152 17.83 7.99 5.59
C GLU A 152 16.69 8.96 5.27
N GLN A 153 15.48 8.45 5.02
CA GLN A 153 14.28 9.26 4.87
C GLN A 153 13.70 9.74 6.22
N GLY A 154 14.20 9.24 7.35
CA GLY A 154 13.71 9.59 8.67
C GLY A 154 12.45 8.82 9.11
N VAL A 155 12.20 7.66 8.51
CA VAL A 155 11.11 6.77 8.90
C VAL A 155 11.49 6.02 10.19
N GLN A 156 10.57 5.93 11.13
CA GLN A 156 10.79 5.25 12.39
C GLN A 156 11.16 3.77 12.22
N ALA A 157 12.09 3.27 13.05
CA ALA A 157 12.67 1.93 12.93
C ALA A 157 11.82 0.80 13.56
N PHE A 158 10.58 1.06 13.92
CA PHE A 158 9.68 0.06 14.49
C PHE A 158 8.47 -0.19 13.60
N ASP A 159 7.82 -1.33 13.76
CA ASP A 159 6.64 -1.76 13.01
C ASP A 159 6.87 -1.71 11.48
N ARG A 160 8.01 -2.25 11.04
CA ARG A 160 8.35 -2.37 9.62
C ARG A 160 8.05 -3.77 9.12
N TYR A 161 7.39 -3.84 8.00
CA TYR A 161 6.94 -5.07 7.37
C TYR A 161 7.47 -5.19 5.95
N LEU A 162 7.78 -6.41 5.55
CA LEU A 162 8.25 -6.74 4.21
C LEU A 162 7.47 -7.95 3.69
N ALA A 163 6.78 -7.78 2.59
CA ALA A 163 6.03 -8.83 1.93
C ALA A 163 6.74 -9.23 0.63
N LEU A 164 7.26 -10.45 0.59
CA LEU A 164 8.05 -11.00 -0.51
C LEU A 164 7.22 -11.96 -1.36
N SER A 165 7.52 -12.00 -2.66
CA SER A 165 7.02 -13.07 -3.52
C SER A 165 7.48 -14.44 -3.02
N SER A 166 6.72 -15.50 -3.30
CA SER A 166 7.08 -16.84 -2.82
C SER A 166 8.45 -17.31 -3.31
N ARG A 167 8.88 -16.86 -4.49
CA ARG A 167 10.20 -17.21 -5.05
C ARG A 167 11.33 -16.48 -4.35
N ASP A 168 11.18 -15.19 -4.16
CA ASP A 168 12.19 -14.35 -3.52
C ASP A 168 12.31 -14.69 -2.02
N TYR A 169 11.19 -14.97 -1.35
CA TYR A 169 11.18 -15.46 0.02
C TYR A 169 11.94 -16.78 0.18
N ASN A 170 11.73 -17.74 -0.72
CA ASN A 170 12.43 -19.02 -0.70
C ASN A 170 13.92 -18.86 -1.02
N GLY A 171 14.30 -17.91 -1.88
CA GLY A 171 15.70 -17.57 -2.15
C GLY A 171 16.40 -17.08 -0.89
N LEU A 172 15.78 -16.17 -0.16
CA LEU A 172 16.29 -15.68 1.12
C LEU A 172 16.35 -16.76 2.19
N ALA A 173 15.33 -17.62 2.29
CA ALA A 173 15.32 -18.75 3.21
C ALA A 173 16.47 -19.74 2.88
N GLY A 174 16.78 -19.94 1.60
CA GLY A 174 17.91 -20.77 1.16
C GLY A 174 19.26 -20.25 1.64
N ASN A 175 19.47 -18.96 1.66
CA ASN A 175 20.70 -18.35 2.21
C ASN A 175 20.79 -18.56 3.74
N ILE A 176 19.71 -18.34 4.47
CA ILE A 176 19.66 -18.56 5.92
C ILE A 176 19.88 -20.03 6.28
N ALA A 177 19.37 -20.96 5.47
CA ALA A 177 19.53 -22.39 5.65
C ALA A 177 20.97 -22.91 5.36
N GLY A 178 21.86 -22.07 4.86
CA GLY A 178 23.23 -22.45 4.52
C GLY A 178 23.40 -22.95 3.08
N GLY A 179 22.63 -22.38 2.13
CA GLY A 179 22.73 -22.71 0.71
C GLY A 179 24.10 -22.44 0.10
N ALA A 180 24.42 -23.15 -0.98
CA ALA A 180 25.73 -23.43 -1.58
C ALA A 180 26.54 -22.25 -2.17
N GLY A 181 26.51 -21.08 -1.60
CA GLY A 181 27.38 -19.97 -1.95
C GLY A 181 28.48 -19.78 -0.91
N GLY A 182 29.62 -20.33 -1.13
CA GLY A 182 30.76 -20.51 -0.22
C GLY A 182 31.25 -19.33 0.64
N ALA A 183 30.62 -18.17 0.60
CA ALA A 183 30.94 -17.01 1.43
C ALA A 183 29.98 -16.82 2.63
N SER A 184 28.79 -17.39 2.62
CA SER A 184 27.76 -17.17 3.63
C SER A 184 27.74 -18.17 4.77
N VAL A 185 28.55 -19.21 4.71
CA VAL A 185 28.61 -20.26 5.75
C VAL A 185 29.04 -19.72 7.14
N SER A 186 29.74 -18.58 7.16
CA SER A 186 30.15 -17.97 8.44
C SER A 186 29.03 -17.17 9.12
N ARG A 187 27.91 -16.95 8.45
CA ARG A 187 26.71 -16.31 9.00
C ARG A 187 25.64 -17.31 9.42
N SER A 188 26.01 -18.55 9.66
CA SER A 188 25.14 -19.57 10.25
C SER A 188 24.69 -19.12 11.64
N PHE A 189 23.66 -18.32 11.66
CA PHE A 189 23.04 -17.87 12.88
C PHE A 189 22.39 -19.04 13.60
N SER A 190 22.68 -19.15 14.85
CA SER A 190 22.11 -20.03 15.87
C SER A 190 21.16 -21.10 15.31
N GLY A 191 21.48 -22.35 15.51
CA GLY A 191 20.87 -23.54 14.92
C GLY A 191 19.35 -23.56 14.73
N ASN A 192 18.60 -22.82 15.53
CA ASN A 192 17.13 -22.75 15.42
C ASN A 192 16.61 -22.00 14.19
N LYS A 193 17.22 -20.87 13.81
CA LYS A 193 16.78 -20.12 12.61
C LYS A 193 17.13 -20.86 11.32
N SER A 194 18.33 -21.42 11.26
CA SER A 194 18.77 -22.22 10.12
C SER A 194 17.90 -23.48 9.95
N ASN A 195 17.59 -24.19 11.03
CA ASN A 195 16.72 -25.36 11.00
C ASN A 195 15.29 -25.00 10.56
N ASN A 196 14.71 -23.92 11.09
CA ASN A 196 13.38 -23.47 10.68
C ASN A 196 13.34 -23.04 9.20
N ALA A 197 14.40 -22.38 8.71
CA ALA A 197 14.51 -22.01 7.31
C ALA A 197 14.60 -23.24 6.41
N PHE A 198 15.39 -24.25 6.81
CA PHE A 198 15.55 -25.50 6.07
C PHE A 198 14.26 -26.34 6.07
N GLU A 199 13.64 -26.53 7.25
CA GLU A 199 12.48 -27.41 7.38
C GLU A 199 11.18 -26.78 6.88
N ARG A 200 10.98 -25.46 7.11
CA ARG A 200 9.71 -24.77 6.92
C ARG A 200 9.78 -23.58 5.98
N SER A 201 10.96 -23.26 5.42
CA SER A 201 11.19 -22.04 4.65
C SER A 201 10.78 -20.78 5.44
N PHE A 202 11.01 -20.77 6.75
CA PHE A 202 10.62 -19.65 7.62
C PHE A 202 11.82 -18.71 7.86
N VAL A 203 11.66 -17.45 7.43
CA VAL A 203 12.70 -16.41 7.53
C VAL A 203 12.58 -15.61 8.82
N GLY A 204 11.35 -15.23 9.19
CA GLY A 204 11.07 -14.41 10.37
C GLY A 204 11.52 -12.95 10.22
N MET A 205 12.11 -12.38 11.26
CA MET A 205 12.58 -10.99 11.24
C MET A 205 13.98 -10.89 10.67
N VAL A 206 14.19 -10.02 9.67
CA VAL A 206 15.46 -9.74 9.01
C VAL A 206 15.64 -8.23 8.87
N ALA A 207 16.82 -7.70 9.22
CA ALA A 207 17.16 -6.28 9.13
C ALA A 207 16.08 -5.33 9.68
N GLY A 208 15.44 -5.70 10.79
CA GLY A 208 14.38 -4.90 11.41
C GLY A 208 12.99 -5.05 10.77
N PHE A 209 12.86 -5.80 9.65
CA PHE A 209 11.58 -6.11 9.02
C PHE A 209 11.02 -7.45 9.47
N GLU A 210 9.74 -7.47 9.75
CA GLU A 210 8.98 -8.70 9.85
C GLU A 210 8.58 -9.16 8.44
N THR A 211 9.01 -10.37 8.04
CA THR A 211 8.88 -10.83 6.66
C THR A 211 7.69 -11.76 6.47
N TYR A 212 6.93 -11.52 5.41
CA TYR A 212 5.78 -12.31 5.01
C TYR A 212 5.96 -12.90 3.62
N LYS A 213 5.51 -14.15 3.46
CA LYS A 213 5.49 -14.84 2.18
C LYS A 213 4.12 -14.64 1.52
N LEU A 214 4.13 -14.07 0.32
CA LEU A 214 2.92 -13.89 -0.46
C LEU A 214 2.66 -15.09 -1.36
N ASP A 215 1.42 -15.51 -1.44
CA ASP A 215 0.89 -16.43 -2.46
C ASP A 215 0.65 -15.71 -3.80
N TYR A 216 0.38 -14.41 -3.73
CA TYR A 216 0.17 -13.54 -4.89
C TYR A 216 1.14 -12.34 -4.82
N ALA A 217 1.90 -12.14 -5.87
CA ALA A 217 2.73 -10.96 -6.06
C ALA A 217 2.52 -10.39 -7.47
N ASN A 218 2.25 -9.09 -7.55
CA ASN A 218 2.21 -8.37 -8.83
C ASN A 218 3.59 -8.41 -9.48
N ARG A 219 3.60 -8.41 -10.80
CA ARG A 219 4.82 -8.30 -11.59
C ARG A 219 4.87 -6.93 -12.25
N LEU A 220 6.00 -6.28 -12.13
CA LEU A 220 6.30 -5.07 -12.86
C LEU A 220 7.02 -5.45 -14.15
N THR A 221 6.45 -5.03 -15.27
CA THR A 221 7.06 -5.26 -16.59
C THR A 221 8.31 -4.40 -16.74
N GLY A 222 9.38 -4.98 -17.27
CA GLY A 222 10.61 -4.25 -17.57
C GLY A 222 10.35 -3.09 -18.53
N ALA A 223 11.00 -1.98 -18.28
CA ALA A 223 10.83 -0.78 -19.08
C ALA A 223 11.52 -0.95 -20.44
N ALA A 224 10.76 -0.77 -21.52
CA ALA A 224 11.29 -0.82 -22.88
C ALA A 224 11.58 0.61 -23.42
N GLY A 225 12.59 0.72 -24.26
CA GLY A 225 12.93 1.97 -24.96
C GLY A 225 13.93 2.86 -24.21
N ALA A 226 14.26 4.00 -24.78
CA ALA A 226 15.24 4.93 -24.22
C ALA A 226 14.70 5.71 -23.01
N ASN A 227 15.61 6.17 -22.15
CA ASN A 227 15.29 7.12 -21.10
C ASN A 227 14.71 8.41 -21.70
N THR A 228 13.87 9.10 -20.96
CA THR A 228 13.27 10.36 -21.37
C THR A 228 13.83 11.54 -20.57
N THR A 229 13.37 12.72 -20.85
CA THR A 229 13.79 13.94 -20.18
C THR A 229 12.57 14.69 -19.65
N MET A 230 12.69 15.21 -18.44
CA MET A 230 11.73 16.13 -17.85
C MET A 230 11.93 17.52 -18.45
N SER A 231 10.87 18.19 -18.89
CA SER A 231 11.00 19.41 -19.72
C SER A 231 11.65 20.57 -19.01
N THR A 232 11.35 20.83 -17.75
CA THR A 232 12.00 21.88 -16.95
C THR A 232 11.91 21.57 -15.44
N LEU A 233 13.04 21.76 -14.75
CA LEU A 233 13.10 21.88 -13.30
C LEU A 233 13.41 23.31 -12.84
N ALA A 234 13.78 24.19 -13.78
CA ALA A 234 14.03 25.59 -13.47
C ALA A 234 12.70 26.36 -13.46
N ALA A 235 12.53 27.20 -12.45
CA ALA A 235 11.46 28.19 -12.34
C ALA A 235 10.03 27.64 -12.54
N ALA A 236 9.48 27.06 -11.51
CA ALA A 236 8.06 26.90 -11.27
C ALA A 236 7.25 25.85 -12.06
N ASN A 237 7.74 25.29 -13.15
CA ASN A 237 6.88 24.43 -13.98
C ASN A 237 6.73 22.98 -13.49
N ASN A 238 7.72 22.45 -12.77
CA ASN A 238 7.67 21.07 -12.25
C ASN A 238 8.01 20.99 -10.76
N PHE A 239 7.94 22.09 -10.01
CA PHE A 239 7.96 22.10 -8.56
C PHE A 239 6.54 22.07 -8.04
N TYR A 240 6.36 21.41 -6.92
CA TYR A 240 5.05 21.27 -6.28
C TYR A 240 5.00 22.11 -5.01
N VAL A 241 3.98 22.95 -4.91
CA VAL A 241 3.67 23.72 -3.70
C VAL A 241 2.51 23.03 -2.99
N PRO A 242 2.75 22.41 -1.83
CA PRO A 242 1.69 21.74 -1.09
C PRO A 242 0.69 22.75 -0.54
N SER A 243 -0.59 22.43 -0.64
CA SER A 243 -1.68 23.27 -0.15
C SER A 243 -2.76 22.43 0.53
N ALA A 244 -3.35 22.93 1.61
CA ALA A 244 -4.45 22.25 2.28
C ALA A 244 -5.72 22.23 1.43
N THR A 245 -6.01 23.35 0.78
CA THR A 245 -7.22 23.55 -0.01
C THR A 245 -6.92 24.30 -1.30
N GLN A 246 -7.77 24.09 -2.29
CA GLN A 246 -7.81 24.87 -3.52
C GLN A 246 -9.23 25.35 -3.80
N THR A 247 -9.35 26.47 -4.49
CA THR A 247 -10.65 26.95 -4.98
C THR A 247 -10.90 26.33 -6.36
N ALA A 248 -11.97 25.56 -6.47
CA ALA A 248 -12.43 25.01 -7.75
C ALA A 248 -12.90 26.13 -8.70
N VAL A 249 -12.99 25.81 -9.98
CA VAL A 249 -13.52 26.76 -11.00
C VAL A 249 -14.95 27.22 -10.67
N THR A 250 -15.71 26.40 -9.95
CA THR A 250 -17.07 26.70 -9.47
C THR A 250 -17.10 27.65 -8.27
N GLY A 251 -15.93 28.01 -7.68
CA GLY A 251 -15.80 28.88 -6.50
C GLY A 251 -15.86 28.12 -5.17
N GLU A 252 -16.00 26.81 -5.17
CA GLU A 252 -16.02 26.00 -3.95
C GLU A 252 -14.60 25.69 -3.46
N THR A 253 -14.41 25.69 -2.15
CA THR A 253 -13.15 25.28 -1.52
C THR A 253 -13.10 23.75 -1.40
N GLN A 254 -12.10 23.13 -1.98
CA GLN A 254 -11.87 21.68 -1.96
C GLN A 254 -10.54 21.34 -1.32
N ASN A 255 -10.49 20.22 -0.59
CA ASN A 255 -9.24 19.69 -0.10
C ASN A 255 -8.40 19.11 -1.25
N VAL A 256 -7.08 19.28 -1.18
CA VAL A 256 -6.13 18.83 -2.21
C VAL A 256 -5.45 17.54 -1.76
N ASP A 257 -5.37 16.57 -2.68
CA ASP A 257 -4.52 15.39 -2.48
C ASP A 257 -3.07 15.70 -2.89
N ASN A 258 -2.23 15.93 -1.88
CA ASN A 258 -0.84 16.32 -2.08
C ASN A 258 0.12 15.12 -2.28
N ARG A 259 -0.38 13.91 -2.52
CA ARG A 259 0.47 12.73 -2.79
C ARG A 259 0.94 12.65 -4.23
N PHE A 260 0.28 13.37 -5.13
CA PHE A 260 0.46 13.25 -6.57
C PHE A 260 0.76 14.59 -7.23
N GLN A 261 1.61 14.55 -8.22
CA GLN A 261 1.95 15.70 -9.05
C GLN A 261 1.92 15.33 -10.52
N THR A 262 1.39 16.21 -11.38
CA THR A 262 1.55 16.08 -12.83
C THR A 262 2.81 16.78 -13.25
N ILE A 263 3.73 16.05 -13.90
CA ILE A 263 4.97 16.60 -14.47
C ILE A 263 4.92 16.57 -15.98
N THR A 264 5.65 17.49 -16.59
CA THR A 264 5.81 17.57 -18.05
C THR A 264 7.13 16.89 -18.44
N VAL A 265 7.06 15.98 -19.41
CA VAL A 265 8.19 15.24 -19.97
C VAL A 265 8.28 15.48 -21.47
N THR A 266 9.46 15.27 -22.07
CA THR A 266 9.62 15.42 -23.54
C THR A 266 8.84 14.36 -24.30
N ALA A 267 8.79 13.13 -23.75
CA ALA A 267 7.97 12.04 -24.27
C ALA A 267 7.69 11.07 -23.13
N SER A 268 6.44 10.62 -22.99
CA SER A 268 6.05 9.61 -21.99
C SER A 268 6.31 8.17 -22.47
N ALA A 269 6.82 7.99 -23.68
CA ALA A 269 7.14 6.67 -24.23
C ALA A 269 8.16 5.95 -23.33
N GLY A 270 7.77 4.74 -22.86
CA GLY A 270 8.58 3.97 -21.91
C GLY A 270 8.30 4.25 -20.43
N LEU A 271 7.49 5.27 -20.08
CA LEU A 271 6.98 5.51 -18.75
C LEU A 271 5.59 4.87 -18.62
N LEU A 272 5.54 3.64 -18.12
CA LEU A 272 4.29 2.93 -17.87
C LEU A 272 3.84 3.17 -16.43
N VAL A 273 2.55 2.94 -16.17
CA VAL A 273 2.02 2.97 -14.80
C VAL A 273 2.78 1.98 -13.92
N GLY A 274 3.25 2.46 -12.76
CA GLY A 274 4.07 1.69 -11.84
C GLY A 274 5.58 1.77 -12.09
N THR A 275 6.06 2.36 -13.19
CA THR A 275 7.50 2.52 -13.47
C THR A 275 8.18 3.32 -12.36
N PRO A 276 9.19 2.76 -11.68
CA PRO A 276 10.05 3.51 -10.77
C PRO A 276 11.14 4.22 -11.56
N PHE A 277 11.47 5.45 -11.17
CA PHE A 277 12.49 6.22 -11.84
C PHE A 277 13.14 7.26 -10.92
N GLU A 278 14.26 7.78 -11.36
CA GLU A 278 15.00 8.88 -10.74
C GLU A 278 15.11 10.04 -11.73
N ILE A 279 15.24 11.25 -11.19
CA ILE A 279 15.45 12.47 -11.97
C ILE A 279 16.87 12.99 -11.68
N ALA A 280 17.64 13.22 -12.70
CA ALA A 280 19.00 13.72 -12.55
C ALA A 280 19.02 15.08 -11.83
N GLY A 281 19.87 15.20 -10.81
CA GLY A 281 19.98 16.42 -10.00
C GLY A 281 18.85 16.64 -9.00
N VAL A 282 18.05 15.63 -8.70
CA VAL A 282 17.07 15.63 -7.62
C VAL A 282 17.51 14.65 -6.54
N GLU A 283 17.93 15.19 -5.41
CA GLU A 283 18.46 14.46 -4.25
C GLU A 283 17.38 14.28 -3.19
N ALA A 284 17.35 13.11 -2.57
CA ALA A 284 16.45 12.83 -1.45
C ALA A 284 16.87 13.59 -0.17
N VAL A 285 15.90 13.96 0.64
CA VAL A 285 16.09 14.72 1.87
C VAL A 285 15.54 13.94 3.05
N HIS A 286 16.26 13.97 4.16
CA HIS A 286 15.75 13.45 5.43
C HIS A 286 14.60 14.34 5.92
N HIS A 287 13.40 13.79 6.09
CA HIS A 287 12.18 14.55 6.35
C HIS A 287 12.21 15.46 7.59
N ILE A 288 12.92 15.04 8.63
CA ILE A 288 12.99 15.78 9.90
C ILE A 288 14.07 16.85 9.86
N THR A 289 15.29 16.50 9.45
CA THR A 289 16.45 17.39 9.48
C THR A 289 16.58 18.29 8.25
N LYS A 290 15.86 17.99 7.18
CA LYS A 290 15.89 18.68 5.88
C LYS A 290 17.26 18.72 5.23
N GLN A 291 18.14 17.79 5.58
CA GLN A 291 19.46 17.65 4.98
C GLN A 291 19.42 16.61 3.85
N GLY A 292 20.17 16.88 2.80
CA GLY A 292 20.35 15.95 1.69
C GLY A 292 21.00 14.63 2.14
N THR A 293 20.55 13.52 1.59
CA THR A 293 21.07 12.19 1.89
C THR A 293 22.25 11.80 1.01
N GLY A 294 22.51 12.56 -0.06
CA GLY A 294 23.51 12.23 -1.09
C GLY A 294 23.03 11.22 -2.13
N PHE A 295 21.78 10.72 -2.01
CA PHE A 295 21.19 9.77 -2.95
C PHE A 295 20.08 10.40 -3.78
N ALA A 296 19.89 9.90 -4.99
CA ALA A 296 18.81 10.35 -5.85
C ALA A 296 17.45 10.05 -5.25
N LYS A 297 16.50 10.99 -5.40
CA LYS A 297 15.11 10.77 -5.00
C LYS A 297 14.43 9.86 -6.00
N THR A 298 13.77 8.82 -5.49
CA THR A 298 13.00 7.88 -6.30
C THR A 298 11.53 8.31 -6.42
N PHE A 299 10.98 8.10 -7.60
CA PHE A 299 9.61 8.44 -7.96
C PHE A 299 8.92 7.26 -8.63
N ARG A 300 7.58 7.27 -8.60
CA ARG A 300 6.76 6.27 -9.30
C ARG A 300 5.76 6.94 -10.21
N VAL A 301 5.55 6.36 -11.39
CA VAL A 301 4.48 6.76 -12.30
C VAL A 301 3.16 6.18 -11.83
N VAL A 302 2.19 7.03 -11.51
CA VAL A 302 0.85 6.61 -11.10
C VAL A 302 -0.10 6.56 -12.29
N GLN A 303 0.01 7.54 -13.18
CA GLN A 303 -0.83 7.64 -14.37
C GLN A 303 -0.08 8.30 -15.52
N VAL A 304 -0.29 7.82 -16.72
CA VAL A 304 0.14 8.49 -17.95
C VAL A 304 -1.06 9.25 -18.50
N VAL A 305 -1.01 10.59 -18.47
CA VAL A 305 -2.11 11.44 -18.90
C VAL A 305 -2.14 11.56 -20.43
N ASN A 306 -0.99 11.85 -21.02
CA ASN A 306 -0.79 11.95 -22.47
C ASN A 306 0.68 11.77 -22.84
N ALA A 307 1.04 12.01 -24.12
CA ALA A 307 2.41 11.80 -24.62
C ALA A 307 3.49 12.66 -23.94
N THR A 308 3.12 13.74 -23.24
CA THR A 308 4.03 14.69 -22.62
C THR A 308 3.74 14.99 -21.15
N SER A 309 2.76 14.30 -20.54
CA SER A 309 2.40 14.53 -19.15
C SER A 309 2.15 13.21 -18.42
N VAL A 310 2.76 13.08 -17.25
CA VAL A 310 2.63 11.93 -16.36
C VAL A 310 2.34 12.38 -14.93
N VAL A 311 1.53 11.62 -14.21
CA VAL A 311 1.30 11.81 -12.78
C VAL A 311 2.28 10.94 -12.01
N ILE A 312 2.98 11.55 -11.08
CA ILE A 312 3.99 10.88 -10.25
C ILE A 312 3.65 10.93 -8.77
N THR A 313 4.23 10.04 -8.00
CA THR A 313 4.27 10.03 -6.54
C THR A 313 5.71 9.75 -6.08
N PRO A 314 6.23 10.41 -5.04
CA PRO A 314 5.72 11.61 -4.38
C PRO A 314 5.87 12.87 -5.25
N PRO A 315 5.30 14.01 -4.84
CA PRO A 315 5.53 15.27 -5.54
C PRO A 315 6.95 15.79 -5.32
N ILE A 316 7.42 16.68 -6.20
CA ILE A 316 8.75 17.31 -6.13
C ILE A 316 8.63 18.58 -5.28
N ILE A 317 8.85 18.48 -3.97
CA ILE A 317 8.79 19.59 -3.05
C ILE A 317 10.22 19.99 -2.65
N SER A 318 10.73 21.04 -3.28
CA SER A 318 12.15 21.43 -3.19
C SER A 318 12.41 22.69 -2.36
N ALA A 319 11.38 23.31 -1.78
CA ALA A 319 11.46 24.59 -1.07
C ALA A 319 12.01 25.79 -1.91
N GLN A 320 12.03 25.68 -3.23
CA GLN A 320 12.50 26.75 -4.10
C GLN A 320 11.51 27.92 -4.24
N GLY A 321 10.21 27.67 -4.02
CA GLY A 321 9.20 28.72 -4.00
C GLY A 321 9.22 29.55 -2.72
N GLY A 322 9.88 29.07 -1.66
CA GLY A 322 10.07 29.79 -0.41
C GLY A 322 8.80 29.96 0.42
N THR A 323 7.77 29.16 0.16
CA THR A 323 6.54 29.15 1.00
C THR A 323 6.75 28.30 2.25
N ASP A 324 6.08 28.68 3.34
CA ASP A 324 6.15 27.93 4.61
C ASP A 324 5.76 26.46 4.44
N ALA A 325 4.78 26.17 3.60
CA ALA A 325 4.32 24.82 3.30
C ALA A 325 5.40 24.01 2.53
N GLU A 326 6.12 24.62 1.59
CA GLU A 326 7.23 23.92 0.91
C GLU A 326 8.38 23.64 1.88
N LEU A 327 8.74 24.59 2.75
CA LEU A 327 9.78 24.38 3.76
C LEU A 327 9.39 23.26 4.73
N GLN A 328 8.13 23.24 5.16
CA GLN A 328 7.59 22.23 6.08
C GLN A 328 7.64 20.81 5.47
N TYR A 329 7.21 20.66 4.23
CA TYR A 329 7.06 19.35 3.57
C TYR A 329 8.17 19.05 2.56
N GLN A 330 9.26 19.80 2.55
CA GLN A 330 10.39 19.57 1.66
C GLN A 330 10.85 18.10 1.73
N ASN A 331 10.92 17.45 0.56
CA ASN A 331 11.30 16.06 0.42
C ASN A 331 12.46 15.84 -0.56
N CYS A 332 12.91 16.88 -1.24
CA CYS A 332 14.06 16.81 -2.15
C CYS A 332 14.82 18.14 -2.19
N ILE A 333 16.08 18.06 -2.63
CA ILE A 333 16.92 19.18 -3.05
C ILE A 333 17.08 19.06 -4.55
N VAL A 334 16.84 20.14 -5.29
CA VAL A 334 16.99 20.17 -6.71
C VAL A 334 18.19 21.04 -7.09
N THR A 335 19.20 20.44 -7.71
CA THR A 335 20.40 21.11 -8.22
C THR A 335 20.35 21.31 -9.73
N ALA A 336 19.44 20.60 -10.43
CA ALA A 336 19.29 20.72 -11.87
C ALA A 336 18.62 22.04 -12.28
N ASN A 337 19.21 22.73 -13.24
CA ASN A 337 18.63 23.90 -13.86
C ASN A 337 18.24 23.57 -15.31
N GLY A 338 16.93 23.53 -15.59
CA GLY A 338 16.41 23.21 -16.92
C GLY A 338 15.92 21.77 -17.06
N ALA A 339 16.07 21.21 -18.25
CA ALA A 339 15.64 19.86 -18.56
C ALA A 339 16.54 18.81 -17.88
N ALA A 340 15.96 17.93 -17.07
CA ALA A 340 16.67 16.88 -16.36
C ALA A 340 16.34 15.49 -16.93
N GLY A 341 17.34 14.62 -17.04
CA GLY A 341 17.17 13.25 -17.49
C GLY A 341 16.39 12.40 -16.49
N ILE A 342 15.55 11.52 -16.98
CA ILE A 342 14.84 10.52 -16.20
C ILE A 342 15.49 9.16 -16.45
N THR A 343 15.94 8.51 -15.38
CA THR A 343 16.51 7.16 -15.40
C THR A 343 15.52 6.18 -14.79
N ARG A 344 15.13 5.16 -15.53
CA ARG A 344 14.20 4.12 -15.07
C ARG A 344 14.95 3.05 -14.29
N LEU A 345 14.32 2.50 -13.26
CA LEU A 345 14.90 1.53 -12.35
C LEU A 345 14.39 0.09 -12.56
N ASN A 346 13.34 -0.10 -13.37
CA ASN A 346 12.76 -1.41 -13.69
C ASN A 346 13.22 -1.90 -15.07
N LEU A 347 14.48 -2.30 -15.20
CA LEU A 347 15.04 -2.72 -16.50
C LEU A 347 14.51 -4.09 -16.91
N ASP A 348 14.34 -5.00 -15.98
CA ASP A 348 13.81 -6.35 -16.19
C ASP A 348 12.45 -6.57 -15.50
N THR A 349 11.67 -7.52 -16.05
CA THR A 349 10.38 -7.87 -15.47
C THR A 349 10.57 -8.68 -14.19
N ALA A 350 10.14 -8.15 -13.06
CA ALA A 350 10.32 -8.74 -11.75
C ALA A 350 9.02 -8.75 -10.92
N PRO A 351 8.89 -9.65 -9.93
CA PRO A 351 7.86 -9.56 -8.92
C PRO A 351 8.06 -8.28 -8.09
N ILE A 352 6.98 -7.67 -7.66
CA ILE A 352 7.02 -6.52 -6.77
C ILE A 352 6.99 -7.04 -5.33
N ASN A 353 8.06 -6.81 -4.60
CA ASN A 353 8.12 -7.03 -3.16
C ASN A 353 7.91 -5.70 -2.47
N CYS A 354 6.94 -5.61 -1.55
CA CYS A 354 6.61 -4.35 -0.90
C CYS A 354 7.13 -4.32 0.52
N PHE A 355 7.66 -3.15 0.92
CA PHE A 355 8.03 -2.88 2.31
C PHE A 355 7.37 -1.60 2.77
N TRP A 356 6.94 -1.55 4.03
CA TRP A 356 6.25 -0.39 4.60
C TRP A 356 6.39 -0.34 6.12
N GLN A 357 6.22 0.85 6.65
CA GLN A 357 5.97 1.07 8.06
C GLN A 357 4.45 1.08 8.31
N LYS A 358 3.99 0.56 9.43
CA LYS A 358 2.58 0.34 9.75
C LYS A 358 1.67 1.54 9.49
N ASP A 359 2.13 2.74 9.82
CA ASP A 359 1.33 3.96 9.69
C ASP A 359 1.24 4.51 8.26
N ALA A 360 2.05 3.99 7.33
CA ALA A 360 2.00 4.38 5.94
C ALA A 360 0.70 3.95 5.27
N LEU A 361 0.27 2.72 5.54
CA LEU A 361 -0.94 2.13 4.99
C LEU A 361 -2.05 2.13 6.04
N GLU A 362 -3.27 2.43 5.59
CA GLU A 362 -4.44 2.43 6.46
C GLU A 362 -5.60 1.69 5.79
N ILE A 363 -6.25 0.82 6.58
CA ILE A 363 -7.49 0.15 6.18
C ILE A 363 -8.68 0.82 6.86
N LEU A 364 -9.75 1.04 6.09
CA LEU A 364 -11.00 1.61 6.55
C LEU A 364 -12.07 0.53 6.48
N PRO A 365 -12.54 0.02 7.61
CA PRO A 365 -13.70 -0.87 7.64
C PRO A 365 -14.96 -0.12 7.25
N GLY A 366 -15.73 -0.68 6.33
CA GLY A 366 -17.03 -0.15 5.90
C GLY A 366 -18.17 -1.03 6.39
N ARG A 367 -19.37 -0.46 6.41
CA ARG A 367 -20.61 -1.17 6.76
C ARG A 367 -21.63 -1.01 5.65
N TYR A 368 -22.31 -2.12 5.32
CA TYR A 368 -23.44 -2.08 4.39
C TYR A 368 -24.73 -1.66 5.09
N ALA A 369 -25.46 -0.72 4.50
CA ALA A 369 -26.83 -0.44 4.88
C ALA A 369 -27.77 -1.47 4.23
N VAL A 370 -28.28 -2.43 5.02
CA VAL A 370 -29.28 -3.40 4.54
C VAL A 370 -30.61 -3.08 5.21
N PRO A 371 -31.69 -2.77 4.43
CA PRO A 371 -32.98 -2.48 4.99
C PRO A 371 -33.55 -3.67 5.77
N SER A 372 -34.17 -3.40 6.93
CA SER A 372 -34.77 -4.44 7.77
C SER A 372 -36.03 -5.07 7.16
N ASP A 373 -36.64 -4.39 6.19
CA ASP A 373 -37.86 -4.78 5.48
C ASP A 373 -37.61 -5.45 4.11
N ALA A 374 -36.33 -5.70 3.76
CA ALA A 374 -35.94 -6.30 2.48
C ALA A 374 -36.43 -7.76 2.28
N GLY A 375 -37.04 -8.38 3.29
CA GLY A 375 -37.51 -9.77 3.22
C GLY A 375 -36.42 -10.82 3.10
N VAL A 376 -35.18 -10.43 3.31
CA VAL A 376 -33.98 -11.26 3.26
C VAL A 376 -33.43 -11.49 4.66
N ALA A 377 -33.04 -12.71 4.99
CA ALA A 377 -32.35 -12.96 6.24
C ALA A 377 -30.90 -12.45 6.14
N VAL A 378 -30.48 -11.66 7.13
CA VAL A 378 -29.14 -11.04 7.18
C VAL A 378 -28.46 -11.38 8.49
N MET A 379 -27.25 -11.91 8.42
CA MET A 379 -26.34 -12.02 9.56
C MET A 379 -25.16 -11.09 9.35
N ARG A 380 -24.68 -10.46 10.42
CA ARG A 380 -23.54 -9.55 10.41
C ARG A 380 -22.63 -9.88 11.56
N ALA A 381 -21.35 -9.89 11.30
CA ALA A 381 -20.33 -9.96 12.32
C ALA A 381 -19.11 -9.14 11.88
N SER A 382 -18.37 -8.64 12.84
CA SER A 382 -17.13 -7.91 12.60
C SER A 382 -15.95 -8.70 13.16
N THR A 383 -14.83 -8.66 12.45
CA THR A 383 -13.55 -9.17 12.93
C THR A 383 -12.99 -8.27 14.03
N ASP A 384 -11.92 -8.72 14.71
CA ASP A 384 -11.18 -7.93 15.69
C ASP A 384 -10.65 -6.60 15.11
N GLN A 385 -10.47 -6.56 13.80
CA GLN A 385 -10.03 -5.38 13.05
C GLN A 385 -11.20 -4.46 12.62
N GLY A 386 -12.43 -4.79 12.99
CA GLY A 386 -13.61 -4.02 12.63
C GLY A 386 -14.14 -4.25 11.21
N ILE A 387 -13.51 -5.12 10.41
CA ILE A 387 -13.96 -5.46 9.06
C ILE A 387 -15.25 -6.28 9.19
N GLU A 388 -16.33 -5.79 8.59
CA GLU A 388 -17.63 -6.44 8.62
C GLU A 388 -17.74 -7.53 7.55
N LEU A 389 -18.23 -8.69 7.96
CA LEU A 389 -18.68 -9.76 7.09
C LEU A 389 -20.19 -9.86 7.17
N VAL A 390 -20.86 -9.74 6.03
CA VAL A 390 -22.32 -9.78 5.94
C VAL A 390 -22.73 -11.00 5.15
N MET A 391 -23.54 -11.88 5.74
CA MET A 391 -24.15 -13.02 5.07
C MET A 391 -25.64 -12.78 4.85
N GLN A 392 -26.07 -12.95 3.60
CA GLN A 392 -27.46 -12.82 3.22
C GLN A 392 -27.97 -14.13 2.62
N LYS A 393 -29.25 -14.46 2.93
CA LYS A 393 -29.92 -15.69 2.47
C LYS A 393 -31.28 -15.37 1.89
N GLN A 394 -31.57 -15.90 0.70
CA GLN A 394 -32.87 -15.80 0.04
C GLN A 394 -33.23 -17.13 -0.59
N TYR A 395 -34.46 -17.57 -0.40
CA TYR A 395 -35.03 -18.75 -1.08
C TYR A 395 -35.85 -18.28 -2.30
N ASP A 396 -35.54 -18.87 -3.44
CA ASP A 396 -36.28 -18.66 -4.70
C ASP A 396 -37.30 -19.80 -4.91
N VAL A 397 -38.56 -19.47 -4.73
CA VAL A 397 -39.67 -20.43 -4.85
C VAL A 397 -39.83 -20.98 -6.27
N ASN A 398 -39.50 -20.19 -7.30
CA ASN A 398 -39.68 -20.58 -8.68
C ASN A 398 -38.68 -21.65 -9.13
N THR A 399 -37.48 -21.61 -8.59
CA THR A 399 -36.38 -22.52 -9.00
C THR A 399 -36.04 -23.55 -7.91
N MET A 400 -36.67 -23.47 -6.73
CA MET A 400 -36.36 -24.27 -5.52
C MET A 400 -34.89 -24.17 -5.11
N LYS A 401 -34.27 -23.00 -5.28
CA LYS A 401 -32.86 -22.75 -4.97
C LYS A 401 -32.74 -21.75 -3.82
N THR A 402 -31.77 -22.02 -2.93
CA THR A 402 -31.39 -21.07 -1.90
C THR A 402 -30.14 -20.33 -2.35
N LYS A 403 -30.25 -19.00 -2.40
CA LYS A 403 -29.16 -18.08 -2.74
C LYS A 403 -28.52 -17.57 -1.47
N TYR A 404 -27.21 -17.74 -1.38
CA TYR A 404 -26.37 -17.17 -0.31
C TYR A 404 -25.41 -16.15 -0.90
N ARG A 405 -25.04 -15.17 -0.11
CA ARG A 405 -24.09 -14.15 -0.48
C ARG A 405 -23.30 -13.70 0.74
N LEU A 406 -21.98 -13.77 0.66
CA LEU A 406 -21.08 -13.18 1.62
C LEU A 406 -20.49 -11.90 1.06
N ASP A 407 -20.58 -10.82 1.82
CA ASP A 407 -20.14 -9.49 1.40
C ASP A 407 -19.20 -8.88 2.42
N THR A 408 -18.21 -8.13 1.93
CA THR A 408 -17.37 -7.25 2.73
C THR A 408 -17.15 -5.92 2.03
N LEU A 409 -17.09 -4.84 2.81
CA LEU A 409 -16.84 -3.48 2.34
C LEU A 409 -15.66 -2.90 3.10
N PHE A 410 -14.65 -2.42 2.38
CA PHE A 410 -13.48 -1.81 2.98
C PHE A 410 -12.83 -0.77 2.06
N GLY A 411 -11.99 0.06 2.62
CA GLY A 411 -11.10 0.96 1.89
C GLY A 411 -9.66 0.69 2.27
N VAL A 412 -8.73 0.93 1.36
CA VAL A 412 -7.29 0.90 1.64
C VAL A 412 -6.68 2.16 1.08
N VAL A 413 -5.88 2.85 1.87
CA VAL A 413 -5.21 4.07 1.46
C VAL A 413 -3.75 4.05 1.90
N ASN A 414 -2.86 4.53 1.04
CA ASN A 414 -1.50 4.86 1.42
C ASN A 414 -1.46 6.35 1.81
N LYS A 415 -1.35 6.64 3.10
CA LYS A 415 -1.31 8.01 3.63
C LYS A 415 0.00 8.70 3.33
N GLN A 416 1.10 7.94 3.42
CA GLN A 416 2.44 8.45 3.24
C GLN A 416 3.23 7.55 2.29
N PRO A 417 3.23 7.84 0.98
CA PRO A 417 3.99 7.10 0.00
C PRO A 417 5.49 6.99 0.33
N GLU A 418 6.05 7.98 1.00
CA GLU A 418 7.47 8.05 1.38
C GLU A 418 7.86 7.18 2.59
N MET A 419 6.88 6.52 3.24
CA MET A 419 7.09 5.51 4.29
C MET A 419 6.84 4.08 3.79
N SER A 420 6.64 3.93 2.49
CA SER A 420 6.46 2.63 1.83
C SER A 420 7.23 2.57 0.53
N GLY A 421 7.62 1.37 0.14
CA GLY A 421 8.42 1.18 -1.07
C GLY A 421 8.32 -0.20 -1.67
N ILE A 422 9.09 -0.37 -2.74
CA ILE A 422 9.21 -1.62 -3.47
C ILE A 422 10.66 -2.06 -3.57
N LEU A 423 10.85 -3.38 -3.51
CA LEU A 423 12.13 -4.04 -3.74
C LEU A 423 12.03 -4.90 -5.00
N LEU A 424 12.91 -4.65 -5.95
CA LEU A 424 12.99 -5.37 -7.23
C LEU A 424 14.32 -6.09 -7.34
N PHE A 425 14.27 -7.39 -7.53
CA PHE A 425 15.44 -8.24 -7.76
C PHE A 425 15.72 -8.43 -9.26
N ASN A 426 16.93 -8.85 -9.60
CA ASN A 426 17.39 -9.13 -10.97
C ASN A 426 17.22 -7.94 -11.92
N GLN A 427 17.54 -6.74 -11.47
CA GLN A 427 17.56 -5.55 -12.32
C GLN A 427 18.97 -5.36 -12.83
N THR A 428 19.25 -5.82 -14.05
CA THR A 428 20.55 -5.63 -14.69
C THR A 428 20.60 -4.25 -15.36
N PRO A 429 21.60 -3.41 -15.06
CA PRO A 429 21.74 -2.07 -15.65
C PRO A 429 22.09 -2.09 -17.12
#